data_622d7327f2ff9c59912558cf540cf107
#
_entry.id   622d7327f2ff9c59912558cf540cf107
#
_cell.length_a   1.000
_cell.length_b   1.000
_cell.length_c   1.000
_cell.angle_alpha   90.00
_cell.angle_beta   90.00
_cell.angle_gamma   90.00
#
_symmetry.space_group_name_H-M   'P 1'
#
loop_
_entity.id
_entity.type
_entity.pdbx_description
1 polymer ?
#
loop_
_entity_poly.entity_id
_entity_poly.type
_entity_poly.pdbx_seq_one_letter_code
_entity_poly.pdbx_strand_id
1 'polypeptide(L)' 'MEIILKEDVANLGYKNDIVTVKSGYGRNYLIPTGKAVIASPAAKKMLAEELKQRAHKLEKIKKA' A
#
# COMPACT_ATOMS: atom_id res chain seq x y z
N MET A 1 8.99 1.30 -11.76
CA MET A 1 8.71 0.28 -10.74
C MET A 1 7.52 0.71 -9.91
N GLU A 2 6.53 -0.14 -9.82
CA GLU A 2 5.35 0.14 -8.98
C GLU A 2 5.57 -0.40 -7.58
N ILE A 3 5.19 0.37 -6.59
CA ILE A 3 5.30 -0.02 -5.18
C ILE A 3 4.02 0.34 -4.45
N ILE A 4 3.80 -0.34 -3.32
CA ILE A 4 2.68 -0.05 -2.43
C ILE A 4 3.25 0.55 -1.16
N LEU A 5 2.78 1.75 -0.79
CA LEU A 5 3.26 2.43 0.39
C LEU A 5 2.72 1.78 1.66
N LYS A 6 3.59 1.57 2.63
CA LYS A 6 3.21 1.00 3.93
C LYS A 6 2.92 2.08 4.96
N GLU A 7 3.29 3.31 4.66
CA GLU A 7 3.01 4.45 5.53
C GLU A 7 2.90 5.71 4.67
N ASP A 8 2.42 6.79 5.24
CA ASP A 8 2.30 8.05 4.53
C ASP A 8 3.69 8.58 4.19
N VAL A 9 3.91 8.87 2.91
CA VAL A 9 5.17 9.45 2.42
C VAL A 9 4.83 10.75 1.73
N ALA A 10 5.25 11.86 2.31
CA ALA A 10 4.87 13.20 1.88
C ALA A 10 5.09 13.47 0.39
N ASN A 11 6.16 12.92 -0.18
CA ASN A 11 6.50 13.18 -1.57
C ASN A 11 5.89 12.18 -2.55
N LEU A 12 5.24 11.13 -2.07
CA LEU A 12 4.76 10.05 -2.91
C LEU A 12 3.27 9.78 -2.78
N GLY A 13 2.76 9.75 -1.55
CA GLY A 13 1.36 9.44 -1.34
C GLY A 13 1.11 8.96 0.08
N TYR A 14 -0.04 8.34 0.27
CA TYR A 14 -0.47 7.88 1.57
C TYR A 14 -0.32 6.38 1.74
N LYS A 15 -0.52 5.92 2.95
CA LYS A 15 -0.50 4.49 3.25
C LYS A 15 -1.45 3.73 2.32
N ASN A 16 -0.98 2.60 1.79
CA ASN A 16 -1.71 1.73 0.88
C ASN A 16 -1.90 2.29 -0.54
N ASP A 17 -1.24 3.41 -0.86
CA ASP A 17 -1.26 3.93 -2.22
C ASP A 17 -0.26 3.17 -3.08
N ILE A 18 -0.64 2.94 -4.34
CA ILE A 18 0.25 2.34 -5.32
C ILE A 18 0.85 3.48 -6.14
N VAL A 19 2.17 3.60 -6.11
CA VAL A 19 2.87 4.66 -6.82
C VAL A 19 3.97 4.08 -7.70
N THR A 20 4.32 4.82 -8.76
CA THR A 20 5.38 4.44 -9.65
C THR A 20 6.62 5.29 -9.36
N VAL A 21 7.75 4.63 -9.14
CA VAL A 21 9.02 5.30 -8.86
C VAL A 21 10.12 4.66 -9.69
N LYS A 22 11.27 5.32 -9.77
CA LYS A 22 12.44 4.74 -10.42
C LYS A 22 12.90 3.54 -9.61
N SER A 23 13.31 2.46 -10.31
CA SER A 23 13.69 1.22 -9.63
C SER A 23 14.82 1.42 -8.62
N GLY A 24 15.80 2.26 -8.93
CA GLY A 24 16.89 2.57 -7.99
C GLY A 24 16.37 3.21 -6.70
N TYR A 25 15.47 4.17 -6.82
CA TYR A 25 14.90 4.85 -5.68
C TYR A 25 14.08 3.89 -4.81
N GLY A 26 13.22 3.11 -5.42
CA GLY A 26 12.40 2.17 -4.68
C GLY A 26 13.23 1.11 -3.97
N ARG A 27 14.18 0.50 -4.68
CA ARG A 27 15.00 -0.57 -4.13
C ARG A 27 15.99 -0.09 -3.07
N ASN A 28 16.57 1.10 -3.27
CA ASN A 28 17.64 1.58 -2.41
C ASN A 28 17.15 2.37 -1.20
N TYR A 29 15.93 2.85 -1.25
CA TYR A 29 15.40 3.70 -0.18
C TYR A 29 14.10 3.20 0.40
N LEU A 30 13.07 3.07 -0.43
CA LEU A 30 11.72 2.78 0.07
C LEU A 30 11.58 1.37 0.64
N ILE A 31 12.11 0.38 -0.05
CA ILE A 31 12.00 -1.01 0.39
C ILE A 31 12.90 -1.31 1.57
N PRO A 32 14.20 -0.94 1.56
CA PRO A 32 15.07 -1.21 2.71
C PRO A 32 14.64 -0.51 3.99
N THR A 33 14.03 0.67 3.89
CA THR A 33 13.54 1.39 5.07
C THR A 33 12.17 0.91 5.54
N GLY A 34 11.55 0.00 4.80
CA GLY A 34 10.23 -0.52 5.16
C GLY A 34 9.08 0.42 4.87
N LYS A 35 9.31 1.48 4.13
CA LYS A 35 8.25 2.46 3.81
C LYS A 35 7.33 1.97 2.69
N ALA A 36 7.79 1.02 1.89
CA ALA A 36 7.00 0.49 0.79
C ALA A 36 7.43 -0.93 0.47
N VAL A 37 6.60 -1.63 -0.29
CA VAL A 37 6.90 -2.97 -0.79
C VAL A 37 6.63 -3.00 -2.28
N ILE A 38 7.22 -3.99 -2.97
CA ILE A 38 7.00 -4.16 -4.39
C ILE A 38 5.52 -4.45 -4.65
N ALA A 39 4.92 -3.74 -5.59
CA ALA A 39 3.52 -3.93 -5.96
C ALA A 39 3.37 -5.16 -6.85
N SER A 40 3.63 -6.34 -6.31
CA SER A 40 3.45 -7.58 -7.02
C SER A 40 1.96 -7.95 -7.10
N PRO A 41 1.56 -8.86 -7.99
CA PRO A 41 0.17 -9.29 -8.06
C PRO A 41 -0.35 -9.82 -6.72
N ALA A 42 0.48 -10.56 -6.00
CA ALA A 42 0.11 -11.08 -4.69
C ALA A 42 -0.10 -9.95 -3.68
N ALA A 43 0.81 -8.98 -3.66
CA ALA A 43 0.69 -7.85 -2.75
C ALA A 43 -0.55 -7.00 -3.06
N LYS A 44 -0.84 -6.79 -4.34
CA LYS A 44 -2.03 -6.05 -4.75
C LYS A 44 -3.30 -6.77 -4.33
N LYS A 45 -3.31 -8.09 -4.44
CA LYS A 45 -4.45 -8.90 -4.04
C LYS A 45 -4.67 -8.81 -2.53
N MET A 46 -3.61 -8.93 -1.75
CA MET A 46 -3.70 -8.81 -0.30
C MET A 46 -4.21 -7.43 0.12
N LEU A 47 -3.73 -6.40 -0.55
CA LEU A 47 -4.18 -5.03 -0.26
C LEU A 47 -5.67 -4.87 -0.55
N ALA A 48 -6.12 -5.38 -1.67
CA ALA A 48 -7.54 -5.31 -2.04
C ALA A 48 -8.41 -6.05 -1.03
N GLU A 49 -7.97 -7.21 -0.59
CA GLU A 49 -8.70 -7.99 0.41
C GLU A 49 -8.76 -7.25 1.75
N GLU A 50 -7.65 -6.66 2.18
CA GLU A 50 -7.60 -5.91 3.42
C GLU A 50 -8.56 -4.73 3.39
N LEU A 51 -8.56 -3.96 2.31
CA LEU A 51 -9.45 -2.82 2.17
C LEU A 51 -10.92 -3.26 2.13
N LYS A 52 -11.20 -4.36 1.46
CA LYS A 52 -12.55 -4.92 1.39
C LYS A 52 -13.04 -5.34 2.77
N GLN A 53 -12.21 -6.01 3.53
CA GLN A 53 -12.56 -6.44 4.89
C GLN A 53 -12.81 -5.25 5.81
N ARG A 54 -11.99 -4.22 5.69
CA ARG A 54 -12.14 -3.01 6.48
C ARG A 54 -13.46 -2.32 6.17
N ALA A 55 -13.80 -2.19 4.90
CA ALA A 55 -15.06 -1.59 4.48
C ALA A 55 -16.25 -2.39 4.99
N HIS A 56 -16.14 -3.71 4.96
CA HIS A 56 -17.19 -4.59 5.46
C HIS A 56 -17.40 -4.42 6.97
N LYS A 57 -16.33 -4.31 7.72
CA LYS A 57 -16.40 -4.07 9.17
C LYS A 57 -17.09 -2.75 9.49
N LEU A 58 -16.75 -1.70 8.75
CA LEU A 58 -17.38 -0.40 8.94
C LEU A 58 -18.88 -0.45 8.66
N GLU A 59 -19.27 -1.20 7.64
CA GLU A 59 -20.66 -1.39 7.32
C GLU A 59 -21.42 -2.07 8.45
N LYS A 60 -20.83 -3.10 9.04
CA LYS A 60 -21.42 -3.80 10.19
C LYS A 60 -21.60 -2.86 11.36
N ILE A 61 -20.63 -2.03 11.65
CA ILE A 61 -20.70 -1.08 12.75
C ILE A 61 -21.83 -0.09 12.54
N LYS A 62 -22.02 0.37 11.31
CA LYS A 62 -23.10 1.29 10.98
C LYS A 62 -24.47 0.67 11.19
N LYS A 63 -24.63 -0.60 10.91
CA LYS A 63 -25.89 -1.29 11.06
C LYS A 63 -26.21 -1.59 12.52
N ALA A 64 -25.19 -1.74 13.31
CA ALA A 64 -25.35 -2.01 14.71
C ALA A 64 -25.59 -0.73 15.49
#